data_894db02b045a87377f81635be34b5853
#
_entry.id   894db02b045a87377f81635be34b5853
#
_cell.length_a   1.000
_cell.length_b   1.000
_cell.length_c   1.000
_cell.angle_alpha   90.00
_cell.angle_beta   90.00
_cell.angle_gamma   90.00
#
_symmetry.space_group_name_H-M   'P 1'
#
loop_
_entity.id
_entity.type
_entity.pdbx_description
1 polymer ?
#
loop_
_entity_poly.entity_id
_entity_poly.type
_entity_poly.pdbx_seq_one_letter_code
_entity_poly.pdbx_strand_id
1 'polypeptide(L)'
;MSDILTDTDTRTRTETIAPSAEELEAARIGGFAEQLVGMLGSATTLLTIELGRRFGLYRVLRDYGPMTASALARTTGAAPRYAREWLEQQAAAGILEARDAEPNDEARRFSLPAHHVPVLVDETHPAHAAPVAGLLAGIALAFPEVVADFRQGRGVAFDEYGAELRHGLGALNRPGFIHEMRAWVDTLPDRAAALDAGGTVLDAGCGIGWSTIALANAFPEARIVGLDLDVASIEEAREHAAAAGVADRVTFLVGNAGDATTVHDAAAVIGAERGFDLVTVFEALHDMGRPVHALAAFRGLLRPGGALLVADERVADEFRADADPVEQMLYAMSVLHCLPATTAESGAVANGTVLRAPTLRRWATAAGFGRVDVLDIENPFWRFYRIG
;
A
#
# COMPACT_ATOMS: atom_id res chain seq x y z
N MET A 1 -3.30 21.23 -83.94
CA MET A 1 -4.39 20.23 -83.84
C MET A 1 -4.21 19.58 -82.52
N SER A 2 -5.13 19.94 -81.72
CA SER A 2 -5.22 19.67 -80.28
C SER A 2 -5.88 18.32 -80.03
N ASP A 3 -5.45 17.62 -78.98
CA ASP A 3 -6.31 16.65 -78.35
C ASP A 3 -6.18 16.83 -76.82
N ILE A 4 -7.29 17.25 -76.24
CA ILE A 4 -7.55 17.43 -74.85
C ILE A 4 -7.98 16.05 -74.33
N LEU A 5 -7.18 15.47 -73.43
CA LEU A 5 -7.63 14.34 -72.62
C LEU A 5 -8.07 14.84 -71.26
N THR A 6 -9.35 14.83 -70.99
CA THR A 6 -9.97 15.07 -69.72
C THR A 6 -9.80 13.84 -68.84
N ASP A 7 -8.96 13.96 -67.82
CA ASP A 7 -8.84 12.95 -66.75
C ASP A 7 -9.94 13.20 -65.72
N THR A 8 -10.92 12.33 -65.67
CA THR A 8 -11.99 12.32 -64.67
C THR A 8 -11.57 11.47 -63.46
N ASP A 9 -10.91 12.13 -62.48
CA ASP A 9 -10.57 11.55 -61.20
C ASP A 9 -11.87 11.32 -60.38
N THR A 10 -12.42 10.14 -60.46
CA THR A 10 -13.58 9.69 -59.69
C THR A 10 -13.08 9.21 -58.32
N ARG A 11 -12.82 10.14 -57.38
CA ARG A 11 -12.64 9.82 -55.99
C ARG A 11 -13.95 9.30 -55.38
N THR A 12 -14.05 7.99 -55.24
CA THR A 12 -15.09 7.34 -54.46
C THR A 12 -14.97 7.78 -53.02
N ARG A 13 -15.81 8.74 -52.63
CA ARG A 13 -16.01 9.08 -51.19
C ARG A 13 -16.71 7.86 -50.56
N THR A 14 -15.96 7.09 -49.77
CA THR A 14 -16.54 6.09 -48.88
C THR A 14 -17.32 6.85 -47.81
N GLU A 15 -18.62 6.98 -47.93
CA GLU A 15 -19.50 7.47 -46.87
C GLU A 15 -19.40 6.48 -45.72
N THR A 16 -18.75 6.91 -44.62
CA THR A 16 -18.76 6.17 -43.37
C THR A 16 -20.17 6.27 -42.78
N ILE A 17 -20.96 5.23 -42.96
CA ILE A 17 -22.30 5.13 -42.38
C ILE A 17 -22.14 5.11 -40.89
N ALA A 18 -22.80 6.02 -40.16
CA ALA A 18 -22.81 6.02 -38.72
C ALA A 18 -23.39 4.69 -38.18
N PRO A 19 -22.81 4.09 -37.14
CA PRO A 19 -23.27 2.81 -36.63
C PRO A 19 -24.72 2.92 -36.11
N SER A 20 -25.50 1.87 -36.31
CA SER A 20 -26.86 1.76 -35.80
C SER A 20 -26.87 1.69 -34.27
N ALA A 21 -28.03 1.92 -33.65
CA ALA A 21 -28.18 1.80 -32.17
C ALA A 21 -27.86 0.38 -31.66
N GLU A 22 -28.18 -0.65 -32.46
CA GLU A 22 -27.90 -2.05 -32.15
C GLU A 22 -26.39 -2.35 -32.21
N GLU A 23 -25.68 -1.83 -33.23
CA GLU A 23 -24.22 -1.95 -33.32
C GLU A 23 -23.50 -1.21 -32.17
N LEU A 24 -24.00 -0.05 -31.76
CA LEU A 24 -23.46 0.68 -30.63
C LEU A 24 -23.67 -0.08 -29.31
N GLU A 25 -24.81 -0.69 -29.11
CA GLU A 25 -25.10 -1.50 -27.92
C GLU A 25 -24.25 -2.77 -27.92
N ALA A 26 -24.13 -3.47 -29.02
CA ALA A 26 -23.24 -4.63 -29.13
C ALA A 26 -21.79 -4.29 -28.86
N ALA A 27 -21.31 -3.13 -29.32
CA ALA A 27 -19.95 -2.64 -29.02
C ALA A 27 -19.75 -2.34 -27.55
N ARG A 28 -20.74 -1.76 -26.85
CA ARG A 28 -20.69 -1.52 -25.40
C ARG A 28 -20.63 -2.82 -24.60
N ILE A 29 -21.46 -3.81 -24.96
CA ILE A 29 -21.46 -5.14 -24.33
C ILE A 29 -20.11 -5.81 -24.54
N GLY A 30 -19.59 -5.83 -25.78
CA GLY A 30 -18.28 -6.39 -26.09
C GLY A 30 -17.15 -5.71 -25.32
N GLY A 31 -17.12 -4.38 -25.29
CA GLY A 31 -16.10 -3.61 -24.59
C GLY A 31 -16.08 -3.87 -23.08
N PHE A 32 -17.25 -4.02 -22.44
CA PHE A 32 -17.30 -4.38 -21.02
C PHE A 32 -16.83 -5.82 -20.76
N ALA A 33 -17.17 -6.76 -21.64
CA ALA A 33 -16.67 -8.13 -21.53
C ALA A 33 -15.13 -8.21 -21.68
N GLU A 34 -14.56 -7.48 -22.64
CA GLU A 34 -13.10 -7.37 -22.82
C GLU A 34 -12.42 -6.74 -21.58
N GLN A 35 -13.04 -5.71 -21.00
CA GLN A 35 -12.55 -5.09 -19.75
C GLN A 35 -12.46 -6.11 -18.60
N LEU A 36 -13.48 -6.94 -18.39
CA LEU A 36 -13.47 -7.99 -17.36
C LEU A 36 -12.38 -9.03 -17.60
N VAL A 37 -12.14 -9.44 -18.84
CA VAL A 37 -11.05 -10.35 -19.20
C VAL A 37 -9.69 -9.71 -18.92
N GLY A 38 -9.53 -8.43 -19.23
CA GLY A 38 -8.31 -7.67 -18.92
C GLY A 38 -8.04 -7.58 -17.42
N MET A 39 -9.08 -7.35 -16.61
CA MET A 39 -8.98 -7.34 -15.13
C MET A 39 -8.53 -8.71 -14.61
N LEU A 40 -9.09 -9.82 -15.11
CA LEU A 40 -8.66 -11.17 -14.74
C LEU A 40 -7.19 -11.40 -15.09
N GLY A 41 -6.76 -11.00 -16.30
CA GLY A 41 -5.36 -11.10 -16.72
C GLY A 41 -4.41 -10.34 -15.81
N SER A 42 -4.78 -9.11 -15.40
CA SER A 42 -3.99 -8.30 -14.48
C SER A 42 -3.91 -8.93 -13.09
N ALA A 43 -5.03 -9.37 -12.52
CA ALA A 43 -5.09 -9.98 -11.21
C ALA A 43 -4.27 -11.29 -11.15
N THR A 44 -4.40 -12.16 -12.15
CA THR A 44 -3.62 -13.41 -12.21
C THR A 44 -2.13 -13.15 -12.42
N THR A 45 -1.76 -12.12 -13.19
CA THR A 45 -0.36 -11.70 -13.33
C THR A 45 0.23 -11.22 -12.01
N LEU A 46 -0.49 -10.45 -11.20
CA LEU A 46 -0.04 -10.07 -9.85
C LEU A 46 0.23 -11.31 -8.98
N LEU A 47 -0.62 -12.33 -9.01
CA LEU A 47 -0.37 -13.57 -8.26
C LEU A 47 0.89 -14.31 -8.74
N THR A 48 1.22 -14.27 -10.04
CA THR A 48 2.48 -14.84 -10.54
C THR A 48 3.70 -14.00 -10.21
N ILE A 49 3.54 -12.67 -10.08
CA ILE A 49 4.58 -11.79 -9.51
C ILE A 49 4.86 -12.19 -8.05
N GLU A 50 3.81 -12.44 -7.26
CA GLU A 50 3.98 -12.90 -5.88
C GLU A 50 4.74 -14.23 -5.79
N LEU A 51 4.48 -15.19 -6.68
CA LEU A 51 5.30 -16.41 -6.79
C LEU A 51 6.77 -16.08 -7.06
N GLY A 52 7.05 -15.19 -8.02
CA GLY A 52 8.41 -14.75 -8.32
C GLY A 52 9.12 -14.12 -7.14
N ARG A 53 8.41 -13.32 -6.35
CA ARG A 53 8.89 -12.67 -5.14
C ARG A 53 9.21 -13.70 -4.04
N ARG A 54 8.27 -14.60 -3.72
CA ARG A 54 8.42 -15.64 -2.68
C ARG A 54 9.57 -16.60 -2.93
N PHE A 55 9.74 -17.02 -4.18
CA PHE A 55 10.83 -17.92 -4.56
C PHE A 55 12.13 -17.18 -4.90
N GLY A 56 12.18 -15.86 -4.80
CA GLY A 56 13.36 -15.05 -5.12
C GLY A 56 13.78 -15.11 -6.58
N LEU A 57 12.85 -15.44 -7.51
CA LEU A 57 13.17 -15.68 -8.91
C LEU A 57 13.73 -14.42 -9.60
N TYR A 58 13.17 -13.26 -9.29
CA TYR A 58 13.66 -11.97 -9.82
C TYR A 58 15.06 -11.63 -9.30
N ARG A 59 15.35 -11.93 -8.02
CA ARG A 59 16.70 -11.73 -7.45
C ARG A 59 17.73 -12.60 -8.17
N VAL A 60 17.40 -13.86 -8.41
CA VAL A 60 18.26 -14.78 -9.16
C VAL A 60 18.50 -14.27 -10.58
N LEU A 61 17.46 -13.81 -11.30
CA LEU A 61 17.62 -13.26 -12.64
C LEU A 61 18.45 -11.97 -12.66
N ARG A 62 18.33 -11.11 -11.63
CA ARG A 62 19.18 -9.93 -11.46
C ARG A 62 20.64 -10.31 -11.25
N ASP A 63 20.91 -11.26 -10.37
CA ASP A 63 22.26 -11.57 -9.89
C ASP A 63 23.05 -12.40 -10.90
N TYR A 64 22.39 -13.32 -11.60
CA TYR A 64 23.03 -14.24 -12.55
C TYR A 64 22.84 -13.85 -14.02
N GLY A 65 21.99 -12.87 -14.31
CA GLY A 65 21.67 -12.43 -15.67
C GLY A 65 20.79 -13.44 -16.43
N PRO A 66 20.85 -13.45 -17.78
CA PRO A 66 19.96 -14.27 -18.58
C PRO A 66 20.11 -15.77 -18.33
N MET A 67 19.02 -16.45 -17.96
CA MET A 67 19.00 -17.87 -17.59
C MET A 67 17.99 -18.66 -18.42
N THR A 68 18.27 -19.96 -18.62
CA THR A 68 17.29 -20.93 -19.12
C THR A 68 16.36 -21.39 -17.99
N ALA A 69 15.20 -21.93 -18.32
CA ALA A 69 14.26 -22.47 -17.35
C ALA A 69 14.90 -23.57 -16.46
N SER A 70 15.68 -24.46 -17.05
CA SER A 70 16.38 -25.50 -16.31
C SER A 70 17.47 -24.96 -15.37
N ALA A 71 18.15 -23.86 -15.75
CA ALA A 71 19.13 -23.23 -14.89
C ALA A 71 18.45 -22.53 -13.69
N LEU A 72 17.36 -21.77 -13.93
CA LEU A 72 16.58 -21.14 -12.87
C LEU A 72 16.04 -22.18 -11.89
N ALA A 73 15.43 -23.26 -12.39
CA ALA A 73 14.91 -24.35 -11.57
C ALA A 73 15.96 -24.94 -10.63
N ARG A 74 17.18 -25.22 -11.15
CA ARG A 74 18.28 -25.75 -10.32
C ARG A 74 18.75 -24.76 -9.26
N THR A 75 18.80 -23.47 -9.59
CA THR A 75 19.31 -22.44 -8.66
C THR A 75 18.30 -22.16 -7.53
N THR A 76 17.00 -22.23 -7.82
CA THR A 76 15.94 -21.85 -6.88
C THR A 76 15.25 -23.03 -6.19
N GLY A 77 15.48 -24.25 -6.66
CA GLY A 77 14.75 -25.44 -6.20
C GLY A 77 13.33 -25.57 -6.75
N ALA A 78 12.93 -24.69 -7.66
CA ALA A 78 11.63 -24.77 -8.31
C ALA A 78 11.53 -26.02 -9.21
N ALA A 79 10.31 -26.60 -9.31
CA ALA A 79 10.10 -27.68 -10.26
C ALA A 79 10.31 -27.19 -11.70
N PRO A 80 11.05 -27.93 -12.56
CA PRO A 80 11.46 -27.43 -13.88
C PRO A 80 10.31 -26.99 -14.77
N ARG A 81 9.20 -27.72 -14.75
CA ARG A 81 8.01 -27.37 -15.58
C ARG A 81 7.36 -26.09 -15.10
N TYR A 82 7.27 -25.87 -13.77
CA TYR A 82 6.74 -24.62 -13.20
C TYR A 82 7.66 -23.42 -13.47
N ALA A 83 8.98 -23.59 -13.33
CA ALA A 83 9.93 -22.53 -13.65
C ALA A 83 9.83 -22.09 -15.12
N ARG A 84 9.66 -23.05 -16.05
CA ARG A 84 9.46 -22.75 -17.46
C ARG A 84 8.16 -21.98 -17.71
N GLU A 85 7.03 -22.47 -17.19
CA GLU A 85 5.73 -21.83 -17.35
C GLU A 85 5.72 -20.40 -16.80
N TRP A 86 6.33 -20.21 -15.60
CA TRP A 86 6.44 -18.90 -14.98
C TRP A 86 7.28 -17.94 -15.84
N LEU A 87 8.44 -18.37 -16.33
CA LEU A 87 9.29 -17.54 -17.20
C LEU A 87 8.58 -17.13 -18.50
N GLU A 88 7.90 -18.07 -19.14
CA GLU A 88 7.13 -17.82 -20.37
C GLU A 88 5.96 -16.87 -20.12
N GLN A 89 5.22 -17.07 -19.01
CA GLN A 89 4.13 -16.18 -18.62
C GLN A 89 4.64 -14.76 -18.31
N GLN A 90 5.74 -14.63 -17.54
CA GLN A 90 6.33 -13.33 -17.23
C GLN A 90 6.84 -12.59 -18.47
N ALA A 91 7.39 -13.31 -19.42
CA ALA A 91 7.81 -12.73 -20.70
C ALA A 91 6.59 -12.31 -21.56
N ALA A 92 5.56 -13.14 -21.61
CA ALA A 92 4.31 -12.82 -22.31
C ALA A 92 3.60 -11.58 -21.71
N ALA A 93 3.75 -11.37 -20.39
CA ALA A 93 3.24 -10.20 -19.69
C ALA A 93 4.18 -8.96 -19.81
N GLY A 94 5.30 -9.06 -20.52
CA GLY A 94 6.26 -7.96 -20.70
C GLY A 94 7.10 -7.65 -19.44
N ILE A 95 7.10 -8.51 -18.43
CA ILE A 95 7.86 -8.35 -17.19
C ILE A 95 9.31 -8.81 -17.36
N LEU A 96 9.51 -9.89 -18.12
CA LEU A 96 10.82 -10.41 -18.51
C LEU A 96 11.02 -10.25 -20.01
N GLU A 97 12.28 -10.22 -20.43
CA GLU A 97 12.67 -10.34 -21.83
C GLU A 97 13.03 -11.80 -22.13
N ALA A 98 12.49 -12.33 -23.24
CA ALA A 98 12.91 -13.60 -23.80
C ALA A 98 13.85 -13.35 -24.98
N ARG A 99 15.02 -14.01 -24.98
CA ARG A 99 15.93 -13.99 -26.11
C ARG A 99 15.81 -15.32 -26.83
N ASP A 100 15.29 -15.28 -28.05
CA ASP A 100 15.24 -16.43 -28.92
C ASP A 100 16.66 -16.79 -29.39
N ALA A 101 17.14 -17.91 -28.89
CA ALA A 101 18.31 -18.55 -29.43
C ALA A 101 17.84 -19.90 -30.00
N GLU A 102 17.59 -19.94 -31.30
CA GLU A 102 17.22 -21.16 -32.05
C GLU A 102 15.82 -21.74 -31.71
N PRO A 103 15.24 -22.60 -32.52
CA PRO A 103 13.92 -23.20 -32.32
C PRO A 103 13.84 -24.23 -31.18
N ASN A 104 14.79 -24.19 -30.22
CA ASN A 104 14.82 -25.08 -29.06
C ASN A 104 14.36 -24.33 -27.83
N ASP A 105 13.13 -24.55 -27.37
CA ASP A 105 12.54 -23.98 -26.19
C ASP A 105 13.37 -24.16 -24.92
N GLU A 106 14.17 -25.24 -24.81
CA GLU A 106 15.03 -25.51 -23.65
C GLU A 106 16.26 -24.60 -23.60
N ALA A 107 16.68 -24.06 -24.75
CA ALA A 107 17.83 -23.14 -24.86
C ALA A 107 17.42 -21.66 -24.68
N ARG A 108 16.12 -21.36 -24.72
CA ARG A 108 15.62 -19.98 -24.55
C ARG A 108 16.08 -19.40 -23.22
N ARG A 109 16.62 -18.18 -23.26
CA ARG A 109 17.05 -17.45 -22.08
C ARG A 109 16.10 -16.31 -21.76
N PHE A 110 15.84 -16.15 -20.48
CA PHE A 110 15.00 -15.07 -19.94
C PHE A 110 15.86 -14.16 -19.09
N SER A 111 15.60 -12.85 -19.15
CA SER A 111 16.29 -11.83 -18.37
C SER A 111 15.33 -10.85 -17.76
N LEU A 112 15.67 -10.37 -16.56
CA LEU A 112 14.98 -9.25 -15.94
C LEU A 112 15.55 -7.94 -16.51
N PRO A 113 14.73 -7.09 -17.17
CA PRO A 113 15.19 -5.78 -17.63
C PRO A 113 15.72 -4.94 -16.47
N ALA A 114 16.82 -4.22 -16.69
CA ALA A 114 17.48 -3.44 -15.64
C ALA A 114 16.55 -2.40 -15.00
N HIS A 115 15.64 -1.79 -15.81
CA HIS A 115 14.66 -0.81 -15.33
C HIS A 115 13.49 -1.44 -14.54
N HIS A 116 13.32 -2.76 -14.53
CA HIS A 116 12.36 -3.45 -13.67
C HIS A 116 12.95 -3.83 -12.30
N VAL A 117 14.28 -3.85 -12.16
CA VAL A 117 14.94 -4.19 -10.89
C VAL A 117 14.52 -3.27 -9.74
N PRO A 118 14.47 -1.93 -9.89
CA PRO A 118 13.99 -1.03 -8.85
C PRO A 118 12.56 -1.34 -8.38
N VAL A 119 11.69 -1.77 -9.30
CA VAL A 119 10.28 -2.03 -9.02
C VAL A 119 10.06 -3.39 -8.35
N LEU A 120 10.79 -4.43 -8.79
CA LEU A 120 10.51 -5.81 -8.41
C LEU A 120 11.48 -6.38 -7.35
N VAL A 121 12.68 -5.79 -7.17
CA VAL A 121 13.75 -6.40 -6.38
C VAL A 121 14.35 -5.48 -5.34
N ASP A 122 14.49 -4.20 -5.60
CA ASP A 122 15.11 -3.25 -4.66
C ASP A 122 14.07 -2.73 -3.68
N GLU A 123 14.01 -3.35 -2.51
CA GLU A 123 13.03 -3.08 -1.45
C GLU A 123 13.14 -1.68 -0.83
N THR A 124 14.22 -0.96 -1.12
CA THR A 124 14.45 0.39 -0.61
C THR A 124 14.23 1.48 -1.66
N HIS A 125 14.10 1.09 -2.92
CA HIS A 125 13.92 2.06 -4.00
C HIS A 125 12.52 2.71 -3.96
N PRO A 126 12.39 4.02 -4.15
CA PRO A 126 11.09 4.73 -4.11
C PRO A 126 10.02 4.16 -5.07
N ALA A 127 10.43 3.53 -6.17
CA ALA A 127 9.52 2.89 -7.13
C ALA A 127 9.21 1.41 -6.81
N HIS A 128 9.63 0.90 -5.65
CA HIS A 128 9.37 -0.51 -5.31
C HIS A 128 7.87 -0.76 -5.12
N ALA A 129 7.31 -1.60 -5.98
CA ALA A 129 5.87 -1.88 -6.01
C ALA A 129 5.51 -3.38 -6.03
N ALA A 130 6.51 -4.27 -6.05
CA ALA A 130 6.26 -5.72 -6.02
C ALA A 130 5.36 -6.19 -4.85
N PRO A 131 5.37 -5.53 -3.67
CA PRO A 131 4.52 -5.92 -2.55
C PRO A 131 3.00 -5.83 -2.79
N VAL A 132 2.53 -5.05 -3.79
CA VAL A 132 1.09 -5.02 -4.15
C VAL A 132 0.57 -6.42 -4.53
N ALA A 133 1.45 -7.30 -5.00
CA ALA A 133 1.10 -8.68 -5.32
C ALA A 133 0.79 -9.51 -4.05
N GLY A 134 1.50 -9.24 -2.95
CA GLY A 134 1.25 -9.82 -1.64
C GLY A 134 -0.08 -9.36 -1.04
N LEU A 135 -0.46 -8.08 -1.24
CA LEU A 135 -1.77 -7.58 -0.81
C LEU A 135 -2.91 -8.38 -1.46
N LEU A 136 -2.83 -8.59 -2.78
CA LEU A 136 -3.84 -9.38 -3.49
C LEU A 136 -3.88 -10.83 -2.98
N ALA A 137 -2.72 -11.43 -2.68
CA ALA A 137 -2.65 -12.80 -2.17
C ALA A 137 -3.31 -12.91 -0.77
N GLY A 138 -3.08 -11.95 0.12
CA GLY A 138 -3.71 -11.88 1.44
C GLY A 138 -5.24 -11.68 1.35
N ILE A 139 -5.69 -10.78 0.48
CA ILE A 139 -7.13 -10.59 0.22
C ILE A 139 -7.75 -11.89 -0.31
N ALA A 140 -7.09 -12.57 -1.24
CA ALA A 140 -7.59 -13.84 -1.80
C ALA A 140 -7.67 -14.95 -0.73
N LEU A 141 -6.78 -14.94 0.27
CA LEU A 141 -6.81 -15.87 1.39
C LEU A 141 -8.06 -15.66 2.25
N ALA A 142 -8.39 -14.42 2.59
CA ALA A 142 -9.53 -14.07 3.45
C ALA A 142 -10.86 -13.95 2.69
N PHE A 143 -10.87 -14.01 1.37
CA PHE A 143 -12.06 -13.78 0.54
C PHE A 143 -13.27 -14.66 0.90
N PRO A 144 -13.13 -15.97 1.23
CA PRO A 144 -14.25 -16.79 1.68
C PRO A 144 -14.94 -16.24 2.93
N GLU A 145 -14.16 -15.72 3.89
CA GLU A 145 -14.66 -15.12 5.13
C GLU A 145 -15.37 -13.80 4.87
N VAL A 146 -14.79 -12.96 3.99
CA VAL A 146 -15.43 -11.71 3.53
C VAL A 146 -16.79 -12.00 2.89
N VAL A 147 -16.89 -13.04 2.04
CA VAL A 147 -18.16 -13.47 1.43
C VAL A 147 -19.17 -13.93 2.49
N ALA A 148 -18.73 -14.72 3.47
CA ALA A 148 -19.58 -15.19 4.55
C ALA A 148 -20.11 -14.03 5.41
N ASP A 149 -19.26 -13.04 5.65
CA ASP A 149 -19.59 -11.89 6.50
C ASP A 149 -20.35 -10.77 5.77
N PHE A 150 -20.24 -10.67 4.47
CA PHE A 150 -20.86 -9.59 3.68
C PHE A 150 -22.36 -9.37 3.94
N ARG A 151 -23.09 -10.43 4.36
CA ARG A 151 -24.49 -10.36 4.74
C ARG A 151 -24.73 -10.12 6.23
N GLN A 152 -23.74 -10.43 7.07
CA GLN A 152 -23.89 -10.45 8.53
C GLN A 152 -23.30 -9.17 9.17
N GLY A 153 -22.34 -8.55 8.50
CA GLY A 153 -21.69 -7.31 8.96
C GLY A 153 -20.94 -7.48 10.28
N ARG A 154 -20.30 -8.66 10.50
CA ARG A 154 -19.50 -8.93 11.72
C ARG A 154 -18.03 -8.55 11.57
N GLY A 155 -17.56 -8.44 10.33
CA GLY A 155 -16.18 -8.17 9.99
C GLY A 155 -15.30 -9.42 9.93
N VAL A 156 -14.09 -9.24 9.42
CA VAL A 156 -13.03 -10.25 9.31
C VAL A 156 -11.79 -9.65 9.95
N ALA A 157 -11.27 -10.24 11.01
CA ALA A 157 -10.17 -9.67 11.77
C ALA A 157 -8.88 -9.57 10.91
N PHE A 158 -8.03 -8.59 11.22
CA PHE A 158 -6.81 -8.29 10.43
C PHE A 158 -5.88 -9.50 10.30
N ASP A 159 -5.73 -10.29 11.35
CA ASP A 159 -4.88 -11.49 11.38
C ASP A 159 -5.38 -12.61 10.46
N GLU A 160 -6.67 -12.65 10.12
CA GLU A 160 -7.24 -13.62 9.19
C GLU A 160 -6.78 -13.42 7.73
N TYR A 161 -6.28 -12.23 7.38
CA TYR A 161 -5.66 -11.94 6.08
C TYR A 161 -4.23 -12.49 5.95
N GLY A 162 -3.64 -12.96 7.05
CA GLY A 162 -2.36 -13.63 7.09
C GLY A 162 -1.14 -12.73 6.91
N ALA A 163 0.02 -13.37 6.88
CA ALA A 163 1.31 -12.69 6.76
C ALA A 163 1.46 -11.98 5.39
N GLU A 164 0.81 -12.48 4.36
CA GLU A 164 0.90 -11.93 3.01
C GLU A 164 0.41 -10.48 2.92
N LEU A 165 -0.74 -10.19 3.54
CA LEU A 165 -1.27 -8.83 3.59
C LEU A 165 -0.35 -7.95 4.45
N ARG A 166 -0.02 -8.40 5.66
CA ARG A 166 0.83 -7.67 6.62
C ARG A 166 2.18 -7.29 6.02
N HIS A 167 2.87 -8.25 5.39
CA HIS A 167 4.13 -8.00 4.70
C HIS A 167 3.94 -7.11 3.47
N GLY A 168 2.84 -7.29 2.73
CA GLY A 168 2.51 -6.50 1.56
C GLY A 168 2.37 -5.03 1.90
N LEU A 169 1.57 -4.68 2.91
CA LEU A 169 1.37 -3.32 3.40
C LEU A 169 2.68 -2.70 3.89
N GLY A 170 3.37 -3.37 4.82
CA GLY A 170 4.60 -2.84 5.39
C GLY A 170 5.70 -2.63 4.35
N ALA A 171 5.89 -3.57 3.41
CA ALA A 171 6.91 -3.47 2.38
C ALA A 171 6.57 -2.41 1.30
N LEU A 172 5.27 -2.18 1.01
CA LEU A 172 4.84 -1.15 0.06
C LEU A 172 5.15 0.25 0.59
N ASN A 173 4.91 0.49 1.87
CA ASN A 173 5.08 1.79 2.50
C ASN A 173 6.53 2.10 2.90
N ARG A 174 7.35 1.07 3.09
CA ARG A 174 8.73 1.18 3.56
C ARG A 174 9.60 2.18 2.80
N PRO A 175 9.61 2.23 1.45
CA PRO A 175 10.42 3.21 0.71
C PRO A 175 10.05 4.65 1.04
N GLY A 176 8.75 4.98 1.13
CA GLY A 176 8.28 6.31 1.52
C GLY A 176 8.79 6.70 2.90
N PHE A 177 8.68 5.81 3.88
CA PHE A 177 9.21 6.04 5.23
C PHE A 177 10.72 6.28 5.24
N ILE A 178 11.50 5.47 4.48
CA ILE A 178 12.96 5.60 4.42
C ILE A 178 13.38 6.96 3.85
N HIS A 179 12.74 7.40 2.77
CA HIS A 179 13.21 8.56 2.02
C HIS A 179 12.59 9.88 2.44
N GLU A 180 11.37 9.86 2.99
CA GLU A 180 10.59 11.08 3.16
C GLU A 180 10.22 11.41 4.60
N MET A 181 10.40 10.50 5.56
CA MET A 181 9.99 10.68 6.96
C MET A 181 10.51 11.99 7.57
N ARG A 182 11.78 12.32 7.35
CA ARG A 182 12.36 13.56 7.86
C ARG A 182 11.66 14.77 7.27
N ALA A 183 11.44 14.79 5.96
CA ALA A 183 10.79 15.90 5.27
C ALA A 183 9.34 16.10 5.71
N TRP A 184 8.61 14.98 5.95
CA TRP A 184 7.23 15.07 6.46
C TRP A 184 7.17 15.71 7.85
N VAL A 185 8.05 15.31 8.77
CA VAL A 185 8.09 15.89 10.12
C VAL A 185 8.62 17.32 10.10
N ASP A 186 9.52 17.69 9.19
CA ASP A 186 10.04 19.06 9.05
C ASP A 186 8.95 20.07 8.63
N THR A 187 7.79 19.62 8.09
CA THR A 187 6.62 20.47 7.90
C THR A 187 6.02 20.98 9.23
N LEU A 188 6.45 20.40 10.34
CA LEU A 188 6.14 20.79 11.72
C LEU A 188 7.43 21.22 12.46
N PRO A 189 8.04 22.37 12.11
CA PRO A 189 9.41 22.71 12.51
C PRO A 189 9.65 22.71 14.01
N ASP A 190 8.66 23.13 14.82
CA ASP A 190 8.75 23.09 16.28
C ASP A 190 8.78 21.64 16.81
N ARG A 191 8.17 20.70 16.09
CA ARG A 191 8.20 19.27 16.45
C ARG A 191 9.50 18.64 16.01
N ALA A 192 9.96 18.90 14.80
CA ALA A 192 11.26 18.45 14.32
C ALA A 192 12.39 18.89 15.29
N ALA A 193 12.41 20.16 15.70
CA ALA A 193 13.37 20.66 16.65
C ALA A 193 13.26 19.98 18.04
N ALA A 194 12.06 19.69 18.51
CA ALA A 194 11.87 18.96 19.76
C ALA A 194 12.41 17.53 19.67
N LEU A 195 12.21 16.84 18.55
CA LEU A 195 12.70 15.48 18.31
C LEU A 195 14.23 15.46 18.18
N ASP A 196 14.82 16.43 17.48
CA ASP A 196 16.27 16.61 17.40
C ASP A 196 16.91 16.84 18.79
N ALA A 197 16.15 17.37 19.76
CA ALA A 197 16.56 17.58 21.14
C ALA A 197 16.23 16.41 22.10
N GLY A 198 15.88 15.24 21.60
CA GLY A 198 15.56 14.06 22.43
C GLY A 198 14.09 13.96 22.83
N GLY A 199 13.19 14.51 22.02
CA GLY A 199 11.75 14.44 22.22
C GLY A 199 11.18 13.03 22.14
N THR A 200 9.87 12.91 22.38
CA THR A 200 9.17 11.62 22.45
C THR A 200 8.09 11.51 21.39
N VAL A 201 7.98 10.32 20.76
CA VAL A 201 6.99 10.02 19.71
C VAL A 201 6.18 8.80 20.10
N LEU A 202 4.87 8.86 19.87
CA LEU A 202 4.00 7.70 19.73
C LEU A 202 3.70 7.50 18.24
N ASP A 203 4.02 6.34 17.72
CA ASP A 203 3.66 5.90 16.36
C ASP A 203 2.53 4.87 16.48
N ALA A 204 1.28 5.29 16.24
CA ALA A 204 0.10 4.48 16.47
C ALA A 204 -0.40 3.84 15.19
N GLY A 205 -0.60 2.51 15.20
CA GLY A 205 -0.81 1.69 14.02
C GLY A 205 0.50 1.47 13.27
N CYS A 206 1.58 1.15 14.01
CA CYS A 206 2.93 1.05 13.45
C CYS A 206 3.17 -0.20 12.59
N GLY A 207 2.23 -1.16 12.57
CA GLY A 207 2.36 -2.41 11.85
C GLY A 207 3.67 -3.13 12.16
N ILE A 208 4.37 -3.59 11.13
CA ILE A 208 5.67 -4.26 11.25
C ILE A 208 6.86 -3.29 11.48
N GLY A 209 6.58 -2.05 11.91
CA GLY A 209 7.53 -1.11 12.51
C GLY A 209 8.33 -0.23 11.57
N TRP A 210 8.07 -0.22 10.25
CA TRP A 210 8.91 0.55 9.33
C TRP A 210 8.80 2.08 9.52
N SER A 211 7.64 2.60 9.88
CA SER A 211 7.45 4.02 10.23
C SER A 211 8.22 4.40 11.49
N THR A 212 8.10 3.58 12.55
CA THR A 212 8.82 3.75 13.83
C THR A 212 10.34 3.74 13.63
N ILE A 213 10.86 2.78 12.85
CA ILE A 213 12.29 2.67 12.52
C ILE A 213 12.76 3.88 11.70
N ALA A 214 11.95 4.34 10.75
CA ALA A 214 12.27 5.53 9.96
C ALA A 214 12.31 6.80 10.81
N LEU A 215 11.38 6.96 11.75
CA LEU A 215 11.41 8.03 12.75
C LEU A 215 12.68 7.99 13.59
N ALA A 216 13.10 6.81 14.08
CA ALA A 216 14.32 6.64 14.86
C ALA A 216 15.59 6.97 14.06
N ASN A 217 15.60 6.68 12.77
CA ASN A 217 16.70 7.03 11.87
C ASN A 217 16.72 8.53 11.53
N ALA A 218 15.54 9.13 11.32
CA ALA A 218 15.41 10.55 11.01
C ALA A 218 15.74 11.46 12.22
N PHE A 219 15.50 10.97 13.45
CA PHE A 219 15.68 11.68 14.72
C PHE A 219 16.44 10.83 15.72
N PRO A 220 17.76 10.73 15.61
CA PRO A 220 18.59 9.81 16.40
C PRO A 220 18.52 10.00 17.92
N GLU A 221 18.17 11.20 18.39
CA GLU A 221 18.06 11.51 19.82
C GLU A 221 16.66 11.23 20.39
N ALA A 222 15.66 11.04 19.50
CA ALA A 222 14.27 10.83 19.92
C ALA A 222 14.05 9.43 20.52
N ARG A 223 13.11 9.33 21.46
CA ARG A 223 12.59 8.08 22.01
C ARG A 223 11.21 7.81 21.43
N ILE A 224 11.02 6.62 20.88
CA ILE A 224 9.84 6.31 20.09
C ILE A 224 9.19 5.04 20.63
N VAL A 225 7.87 5.06 20.76
CA VAL A 225 7.07 3.86 20.99
C VAL A 225 6.15 3.62 19.79
N GLY A 226 6.26 2.43 19.20
CA GLY A 226 5.32 1.91 18.22
C GLY A 226 4.23 1.12 18.92
N LEU A 227 2.98 1.39 18.56
CA LEU A 227 1.79 0.73 19.10
C LEU A 227 0.98 0.14 17.95
N ASP A 228 0.67 -1.14 18.05
CA ASP A 228 -0.20 -1.81 17.08
C ASP A 228 -1.07 -2.88 17.77
N LEU A 229 -2.24 -3.13 17.22
CA LEU A 229 -3.18 -4.14 17.72
C LEU A 229 -2.72 -5.56 17.38
N ASP A 230 -2.06 -5.76 16.24
CA ASP A 230 -1.65 -7.07 15.73
C ASP A 230 -0.36 -7.56 16.43
N VAL A 231 -0.50 -8.66 17.17
CA VAL A 231 0.61 -9.28 17.89
C VAL A 231 1.75 -9.68 16.96
N ALA A 232 1.42 -10.28 15.81
CA ALA A 232 2.42 -10.75 14.87
C ALA A 232 3.19 -9.59 14.21
N SER A 233 2.51 -8.47 13.93
CA SER A 233 3.15 -7.23 13.47
C SER A 233 4.18 -6.72 14.48
N ILE A 234 3.84 -6.71 15.77
CA ILE A 234 4.75 -6.23 16.81
C ILE A 234 5.95 -7.15 17.02
N GLU A 235 5.76 -8.46 16.89
CA GLU A 235 6.88 -9.42 16.94
C GLU A 235 7.88 -9.14 15.81
N GLU A 236 7.39 -9.00 14.57
CA GLU A 236 8.21 -8.66 13.41
C GLU A 236 8.84 -7.25 13.53
N ALA A 237 8.12 -6.27 14.06
CA ALA A 237 8.64 -4.91 14.27
C ALA A 237 9.88 -4.89 15.18
N ARG A 238 9.90 -5.73 16.25
CA ARG A 238 11.06 -5.89 17.13
C ARG A 238 12.26 -6.49 16.41
N GLU A 239 12.03 -7.49 15.56
CA GLU A 239 13.09 -8.10 14.74
C GLU A 239 13.65 -7.08 13.73
N HIS A 240 12.78 -6.34 13.05
CA HIS A 240 13.19 -5.29 12.12
C HIS A 240 14.00 -4.17 12.80
N ALA A 241 13.59 -3.73 13.99
CA ALA A 241 14.33 -2.71 14.75
C ALA A 241 15.71 -3.20 15.20
N ALA A 242 15.81 -4.47 15.61
CA ALA A 242 17.08 -5.09 15.94
C ALA A 242 18.00 -5.16 14.72
N ALA A 243 17.48 -5.59 13.58
CA ALA A 243 18.21 -5.64 12.32
C ALA A 243 18.65 -4.25 11.81
N ALA A 244 17.83 -3.21 12.07
CA ALA A 244 18.13 -1.82 11.74
C ALA A 244 19.07 -1.13 12.74
N GLY A 245 19.40 -1.77 13.87
CA GLY A 245 20.28 -1.21 14.90
C GLY A 245 19.68 -0.05 15.70
N VAL A 246 18.34 -0.01 15.84
CA VAL A 246 17.62 1.06 16.58
C VAL A 246 16.84 0.55 17.81
N ALA A 247 17.00 -0.73 18.16
CA ALA A 247 16.24 -1.38 19.23
C ALA A 247 16.45 -0.77 20.63
N ASP A 248 17.49 0.01 20.82
CA ASP A 248 17.80 0.73 22.06
C ASP A 248 16.98 2.04 22.22
N ARG A 249 16.42 2.56 21.15
CA ARG A 249 15.69 3.84 21.07
C ARG A 249 14.21 3.69 20.75
N VAL A 250 13.79 2.49 20.34
CA VAL A 250 12.40 2.19 20.01
C VAL A 250 11.85 1.10 20.92
N THR A 251 10.61 1.23 21.30
CA THR A 251 9.86 0.20 22.04
C THR A 251 8.59 -0.14 21.28
N PHE A 252 8.23 -1.40 21.23
CA PHE A 252 6.99 -1.83 20.57
C PHE A 252 6.04 -2.48 21.56
N LEU A 253 4.78 -2.04 21.53
CA LEU A 253 3.70 -2.53 22.38
C LEU A 253 2.54 -3.06 21.55
N VAL A 254 1.97 -4.17 22.00
CA VAL A 254 0.69 -4.66 21.50
C VAL A 254 -0.42 -3.97 22.25
N GLY A 255 -1.37 -3.35 21.51
CA GLY A 255 -2.54 -2.78 22.14
C GLY A 255 -3.39 -1.92 21.22
N ASN A 256 -4.62 -1.67 21.64
CA ASN A 256 -5.58 -0.88 20.88
C ASN A 256 -5.41 0.61 21.17
N ALA A 257 -5.12 1.41 20.16
CA ALA A 257 -5.00 2.86 20.24
C ALA A 257 -6.31 3.56 20.65
N GLY A 258 -7.44 2.89 20.50
CA GLY A 258 -8.76 3.35 21.00
C GLY A 258 -8.95 3.16 22.52
N ASP A 259 -7.99 2.55 23.21
CA ASP A 259 -7.99 2.39 24.66
C ASP A 259 -7.00 3.39 25.30
N ALA A 260 -7.52 4.33 26.07
CA ALA A 260 -6.73 5.35 26.74
C ALA A 260 -5.68 4.77 27.71
N THR A 261 -5.96 3.62 28.35
CA THR A 261 -5.00 2.93 29.23
C THR A 261 -3.79 2.46 28.44
N THR A 262 -4.01 1.82 27.30
CA THR A 262 -2.94 1.36 26.40
C THR A 262 -2.05 2.52 25.93
N VAL A 263 -2.65 3.64 25.55
CA VAL A 263 -1.89 4.84 25.14
C VAL A 263 -1.12 5.47 26.30
N HIS A 264 -1.67 5.40 27.51
CA HIS A 264 -0.96 5.83 28.74
C HIS A 264 0.23 4.91 29.07
N ASP A 265 0.07 3.60 28.95
CA ASP A 265 1.15 2.62 29.14
C ASP A 265 2.27 2.83 28.12
N ALA A 266 1.92 3.18 26.87
CA ALA A 266 2.89 3.54 25.84
C ALA A 266 3.71 4.79 26.24
N ALA A 267 3.10 5.77 26.86
CA ALA A 267 3.82 6.93 27.38
C ALA A 267 4.76 6.54 28.52
N ALA A 268 4.29 5.71 29.46
CA ALA A 268 5.05 5.31 30.64
C ALA A 268 6.33 4.52 30.26
N VAL A 269 6.23 3.60 29.30
CA VAL A 269 7.35 2.70 28.95
C VAL A 269 8.57 3.43 28.39
N ILE A 270 8.40 4.62 27.80
CA ILE A 270 9.50 5.45 27.29
C ILE A 270 9.74 6.71 28.12
N GLY A 271 9.14 6.82 29.31
CA GLY A 271 9.27 7.99 30.19
C GLY A 271 8.65 9.26 29.58
N ALA A 272 7.53 9.13 28.91
CA ALA A 272 6.79 10.23 28.29
C ALA A 272 5.52 10.60 29.10
N GLU A 273 5.54 10.44 30.45
CA GLU A 273 4.39 10.72 31.31
C GLU A 273 3.96 12.21 31.29
N ARG A 274 4.85 13.10 30.83
CA ARG A 274 4.54 14.51 30.59
C ARG A 274 3.91 14.77 29.25
N GLY A 275 3.67 13.72 28.46
CA GLY A 275 3.09 13.71 27.12
C GLY A 275 4.12 13.60 26.01
N PHE A 276 3.62 13.30 24.82
CA PHE A 276 4.40 13.18 23.59
C PHE A 276 4.62 14.54 22.93
N ASP A 277 5.77 14.72 22.31
CA ASP A 277 6.03 15.86 21.42
C ASP A 277 5.29 15.70 20.09
N LEU A 278 5.22 14.47 19.59
CA LEU A 278 4.56 14.11 18.36
C LEU A 278 3.84 12.78 18.54
N VAL A 279 2.61 12.70 18.00
CA VAL A 279 1.94 11.44 17.72
C VAL A 279 1.85 11.30 16.20
N THR A 280 2.17 10.14 15.67
CA THR A 280 2.05 9.83 14.23
C THR A 280 1.04 8.71 14.02
N VAL A 281 0.27 8.81 12.93
CA VAL A 281 -0.61 7.76 12.44
C VAL A 281 -0.48 7.73 10.93
N PHE A 282 0.11 6.67 10.38
CA PHE A 282 0.33 6.51 8.94
C PHE A 282 -0.51 5.34 8.43
N GLU A 283 -1.46 5.63 7.54
CA GLU A 283 -2.34 4.64 6.89
C GLU A 283 -3.01 3.69 7.89
N ALA A 284 -3.45 4.23 9.03
CA ALA A 284 -4.02 3.42 10.10
C ALA A 284 -5.24 4.03 10.80
N LEU A 285 -5.50 5.35 10.64
CA LEU A 285 -6.61 5.97 11.34
C LEU A 285 -7.97 5.49 10.82
N HIS A 286 -8.06 5.25 9.52
CA HIS A 286 -9.27 4.69 8.90
C HIS A 286 -9.56 3.26 9.33
N ASP A 287 -8.53 2.52 9.76
CA ASP A 287 -8.63 1.14 10.24
C ASP A 287 -8.88 1.03 11.76
N MET A 288 -8.84 2.14 12.49
CA MET A 288 -9.18 2.13 13.92
C MET A 288 -10.69 2.03 14.10
N GLY A 289 -11.18 0.98 14.75
CA GLY A 289 -12.60 0.77 15.01
C GLY A 289 -13.24 1.90 15.82
N ARG A 290 -12.49 2.56 16.72
CA ARG A 290 -12.97 3.66 17.56
C ARG A 290 -12.11 4.94 17.40
N PRO A 291 -12.09 5.56 16.22
CA PRO A 291 -11.15 6.63 15.87
C PRO A 291 -11.33 7.87 16.76
N VAL A 292 -12.54 8.21 17.17
CA VAL A 292 -12.78 9.36 18.09
C VAL A 292 -12.16 9.09 19.47
N HIS A 293 -12.21 7.84 19.96
CA HIS A 293 -11.59 7.49 21.24
C HIS A 293 -10.05 7.50 21.10
N ALA A 294 -9.50 6.98 20.02
CA ALA A 294 -8.08 7.02 19.73
C ALA A 294 -7.58 8.49 19.68
N LEU A 295 -8.23 9.33 18.91
CA LEU A 295 -7.91 10.74 18.82
C LEU A 295 -8.00 11.46 20.19
N ALA A 296 -9.00 11.12 21.01
CA ALA A 296 -9.13 11.68 22.35
C ALA A 296 -8.01 11.22 23.31
N ALA A 297 -7.60 9.94 23.22
CA ALA A 297 -6.48 9.40 23.97
C ALA A 297 -5.16 10.07 23.55
N PHE A 298 -4.91 10.23 22.26
CA PHE A 298 -3.73 10.95 21.76
C PHE A 298 -3.71 12.39 22.24
N ARG A 299 -4.85 13.10 22.14
CA ARG A 299 -4.96 14.47 22.65
C ARG A 299 -4.62 14.58 24.13
N GLY A 300 -5.09 13.62 24.95
CA GLY A 300 -4.83 13.58 26.38
C GLY A 300 -3.36 13.40 26.74
N LEU A 301 -2.57 12.84 25.84
CA LEU A 301 -1.14 12.58 26.03
C LEU A 301 -0.22 13.43 25.14
N LEU A 302 -0.75 14.37 24.37
CA LEU A 302 0.08 15.41 23.77
C LEU A 302 0.50 16.41 24.82
N ARG A 303 1.79 16.73 24.90
CA ARG A 303 2.27 17.84 25.76
C ARG A 303 1.82 19.20 25.21
N PRO A 304 1.84 20.26 26.01
CA PRO A 304 1.56 21.60 25.52
C PRO A 304 2.42 21.94 24.28
N GLY A 305 1.77 22.28 23.18
CA GLY A 305 2.41 22.51 21.89
C GLY A 305 2.70 21.23 21.08
N GLY A 306 2.46 20.03 21.61
CA GLY A 306 2.52 18.77 20.87
C GLY A 306 1.56 18.75 19.66
N ALA A 307 1.81 17.89 18.69
CA ALA A 307 0.99 17.78 17.50
C ALA A 307 0.73 16.31 17.13
N LEU A 308 -0.38 16.06 16.49
CA LEU A 308 -0.68 14.81 15.82
C LEU A 308 -0.49 14.99 14.30
N LEU A 309 0.37 14.16 13.72
CA LEU A 309 0.59 14.05 12.27
C LEU A 309 -0.11 12.79 11.77
N VAL A 310 -1.08 12.96 10.90
CA VAL A 310 -1.80 11.85 10.26
C VAL A 310 -1.51 11.87 8.76
N ALA A 311 -1.12 10.73 8.21
CA ALA A 311 -1.19 10.48 6.77
C ALA A 311 -2.21 9.38 6.54
N ASP A 312 -3.20 9.68 5.71
CA ASP A 312 -4.27 8.74 5.39
C ASP A 312 -4.64 8.88 3.90
N GLU A 313 -5.45 8.01 3.40
CA GLU A 313 -5.72 7.86 1.98
C GLU A 313 -6.15 9.16 1.29
N ARG A 314 -5.54 9.42 0.13
CA ARG A 314 -5.84 10.59 -0.68
C ARG A 314 -7.08 10.35 -1.53
N VAL A 315 -8.25 10.65 -0.95
CA VAL A 315 -9.56 10.52 -1.60
C VAL A 315 -10.24 11.86 -1.74
N ALA A 316 -11.20 11.97 -2.66
CA ALA A 316 -12.01 13.19 -2.80
C ALA A 316 -12.81 13.46 -1.52
N ASP A 317 -13.13 14.74 -1.24
CA ASP A 317 -13.90 15.12 -0.05
C ASP A 317 -15.37 14.64 -0.10
N GLU A 318 -15.88 14.30 -1.29
CA GLU A 318 -17.20 13.75 -1.53
C GLU A 318 -17.12 12.55 -2.48
N PHE A 319 -18.12 11.67 -2.43
CA PHE A 319 -18.23 10.56 -3.38
C PHE A 319 -18.38 11.06 -4.82
N ARG A 320 -17.61 10.46 -5.72
CA ARG A 320 -17.71 10.66 -7.17
C ARG A 320 -17.73 9.32 -7.88
N ALA A 321 -18.66 9.18 -8.83
CA ALA A 321 -18.73 7.97 -9.64
C ALA A 321 -17.62 7.89 -10.70
N ASP A 322 -17.00 9.02 -11.06
CA ASP A 322 -15.89 9.18 -11.99
C ASP A 322 -14.54 9.30 -11.25
N ALA A 323 -14.39 8.54 -10.17
CA ALA A 323 -13.17 8.51 -9.37
C ALA A 323 -11.94 8.11 -10.22
N ASP A 324 -10.77 8.62 -9.87
CA ASP A 324 -9.52 8.22 -10.51
C ASP A 324 -9.15 6.76 -10.19
N PRO A 325 -8.18 6.15 -10.91
CA PRO A 325 -7.82 4.74 -10.71
C PRO A 325 -7.35 4.40 -9.30
N VAL A 326 -6.71 5.34 -8.58
CA VAL A 326 -6.26 5.13 -7.20
C VAL A 326 -7.46 5.08 -6.26
N GLU A 327 -8.37 6.05 -6.34
CA GLU A 327 -9.58 6.06 -5.50
C GLU A 327 -10.49 4.85 -5.82
N GLN A 328 -10.56 4.39 -7.09
CA GLN A 328 -11.25 3.15 -7.45
C GLN A 328 -10.63 1.92 -6.77
N MET A 329 -9.29 1.82 -6.75
CA MET A 329 -8.58 0.76 -6.05
C MET A 329 -8.83 0.82 -4.55
N LEU A 330 -8.77 2.01 -3.93
CA LEU A 330 -9.02 2.20 -2.50
C LEU A 330 -10.44 1.79 -2.09
N TYR A 331 -11.45 2.03 -2.93
CA TYR A 331 -12.80 1.49 -2.69
C TYR A 331 -12.84 -0.04 -2.72
N ALA A 332 -12.13 -0.67 -3.65
CA ALA A 332 -12.07 -2.12 -3.71
C ALA A 332 -11.33 -2.70 -2.48
N MET A 333 -10.21 -2.08 -2.08
CA MET A 333 -9.49 -2.42 -0.85
C MET A 333 -10.38 -2.25 0.37
N SER A 334 -11.14 -1.16 0.46
CA SER A 334 -12.08 -0.91 1.54
C SER A 334 -13.09 -2.05 1.71
N VAL A 335 -13.75 -2.45 0.62
CA VAL A 335 -14.77 -3.53 0.65
C VAL A 335 -14.17 -4.88 1.03
N LEU A 336 -12.95 -5.15 0.59
CA LEU A 336 -12.32 -6.47 0.72
C LEU A 336 -11.47 -6.62 1.97
N HIS A 337 -10.99 -5.52 2.56
CA HIS A 337 -10.06 -5.56 3.69
C HIS A 337 -10.43 -4.57 4.80
N CYS A 338 -10.23 -3.25 4.60
CA CYS A 338 -10.27 -2.29 5.71
C CYS A 338 -11.66 -2.19 6.35
N LEU A 339 -12.74 -2.21 5.59
CA LEU A 339 -14.09 -2.19 6.16
C LEU A 339 -14.42 -3.48 6.95
N PRO A 340 -14.17 -4.69 6.44
CA PRO A 340 -14.28 -5.91 7.24
C PRO A 340 -13.38 -5.90 8.48
N ALA A 341 -12.11 -5.53 8.35
CA ALA A 341 -11.16 -5.52 9.47
C ALA A 341 -11.60 -4.56 10.58
N THR A 342 -11.99 -3.33 10.21
CA THR A 342 -12.50 -2.34 11.15
C THR A 342 -13.79 -2.81 11.83
N THR A 343 -14.70 -3.44 11.07
CA THR A 343 -16.00 -3.92 11.59
C THR A 343 -15.84 -5.05 12.59
N ALA A 344 -14.77 -5.83 12.51
CA ALA A 344 -14.47 -6.92 13.45
C ALA A 344 -14.19 -6.41 14.88
N GLU A 345 -13.81 -5.13 15.04
CA GLU A 345 -13.60 -4.55 16.36
C GLU A 345 -14.93 -4.26 17.07
N SER A 346 -15.00 -4.55 18.37
CA SER A 346 -16.19 -4.30 19.17
C SER A 346 -16.50 -2.80 19.28
N GLY A 347 -17.73 -2.41 18.89
CA GLY A 347 -18.19 -1.02 18.93
C GLY A 347 -17.59 -0.13 17.85
N ALA A 348 -17.12 -0.72 16.74
CA ALA A 348 -16.51 -0.02 15.62
C ALA A 348 -17.51 0.90 14.89
N VAL A 349 -16.97 1.99 14.32
CA VAL A 349 -17.72 2.88 13.41
C VAL A 349 -17.75 2.37 11.97
N ALA A 350 -17.00 1.30 11.66
CA ALA A 350 -16.96 0.65 10.35
C ALA A 350 -16.72 1.65 9.19
N ASN A 351 -15.64 2.43 9.26
CA ASN A 351 -15.37 3.46 8.27
C ASN A 351 -14.78 2.89 6.96
N GLY A 352 -13.79 2.00 7.06
CA GLY A 352 -13.01 1.49 5.92
C GLY A 352 -12.02 2.52 5.35
N THR A 353 -11.33 2.14 4.28
CA THR A 353 -10.19 2.87 3.67
C THR A 353 -10.53 4.32 3.27
N VAL A 354 -11.76 4.58 2.85
CA VAL A 354 -12.13 5.88 2.27
C VAL A 354 -12.40 6.90 3.38
N LEU A 355 -11.34 7.33 4.09
CA LEU A 355 -11.40 8.38 5.10
C LEU A 355 -11.33 9.77 4.46
N ARG A 356 -12.46 10.43 4.33
CA ARG A 356 -12.56 11.77 3.75
C ARG A 356 -12.21 12.86 4.75
N ALA A 357 -11.53 13.92 4.30
CA ALA A 357 -11.15 15.05 5.15
C ALA A 357 -12.30 15.65 5.98
N PRO A 358 -13.54 15.82 5.47
CA PRO A 358 -14.67 16.23 6.31
C PRO A 358 -15.00 15.25 7.45
N THR A 359 -14.83 13.95 7.24
CA THR A 359 -15.03 12.93 8.30
C THR A 359 -13.94 13.04 9.36
N LEU A 360 -12.68 13.13 8.96
CA LEU A 360 -11.57 13.34 9.88
C LEU A 360 -11.76 14.60 10.74
N ARG A 361 -12.19 15.71 10.14
CA ARG A 361 -12.48 16.95 10.88
C ARG A 361 -13.56 16.75 11.92
N ARG A 362 -14.65 16.04 11.59
CA ARG A 362 -15.72 15.72 12.56
C ARG A 362 -15.20 14.87 13.71
N TRP A 363 -14.39 13.85 13.44
CA TRP A 363 -13.77 12.99 14.47
C TRP A 363 -12.82 13.76 15.37
N ALA A 364 -11.95 14.57 14.80
CA ALA A 364 -11.02 15.41 15.56
C ALA A 364 -11.77 16.40 16.46
N THR A 365 -12.81 17.07 15.94
CA THR A 365 -13.67 17.96 16.75
C THR A 365 -14.36 17.21 17.87
N ALA A 366 -14.94 16.03 17.61
CA ALA A 366 -15.55 15.20 18.65
C ALA A 366 -14.56 14.71 19.71
N ALA A 367 -13.30 14.51 19.34
CA ALA A 367 -12.20 14.19 20.27
C ALA A 367 -11.65 15.42 21.02
N GLY A 368 -12.16 16.63 20.74
CA GLY A 368 -11.81 17.87 21.42
C GLY A 368 -10.62 18.63 20.83
N PHE A 369 -10.15 18.28 19.63
CA PHE A 369 -9.19 19.09 18.88
C PHE A 369 -9.84 20.35 18.30
N GLY A 370 -9.08 21.44 18.28
CA GLY A 370 -9.55 22.73 17.79
C GLY A 370 -9.31 22.95 16.29
N ARG A 371 -8.35 22.24 15.69
CA ARG A 371 -7.88 22.51 14.34
C ARG A 371 -7.42 21.23 13.62
N VAL A 372 -7.73 21.17 12.34
CA VAL A 372 -7.23 20.15 11.39
C VAL A 372 -6.76 20.86 10.12
N ASP A 373 -5.47 20.90 9.91
CA ASP A 373 -4.84 21.48 8.71
C ASP A 373 -4.44 20.37 7.76
N VAL A 374 -4.72 20.54 6.47
CA VAL A 374 -4.13 19.75 5.41
C VAL A 374 -2.75 20.32 5.15
N LEU A 375 -1.72 19.47 5.19
CA LEU A 375 -0.34 19.88 4.91
C LEU A 375 -0.07 19.83 3.41
N ASP A 376 0.77 20.74 2.94
CA ASP A 376 1.22 20.82 1.55
C ASP A 376 2.39 19.83 1.32
N ILE A 377 2.05 18.54 1.36
CA ILE A 377 2.97 17.44 1.08
C ILE A 377 2.44 16.71 -0.15
N GLU A 378 3.23 16.69 -1.22
CA GLU A 378 2.89 15.92 -2.41
C GLU A 378 3.12 14.44 -2.15
N ASN A 379 2.06 13.64 -2.24
CA ASN A 379 2.12 12.19 -2.18
C ASN A 379 1.01 11.60 -3.07
N PRO A 380 1.28 10.57 -3.88
CA PRO A 380 0.29 10.02 -4.79
C PRO A 380 -0.84 9.27 -4.09
N PHE A 381 -0.59 8.72 -2.90
CA PHE A 381 -1.52 7.86 -2.18
C PHE A 381 -2.08 8.50 -0.93
N TRP A 382 -1.30 9.36 -0.22
CA TRP A 382 -1.67 9.90 1.07
C TRP A 382 -1.94 11.40 1.03
N ARG A 383 -2.85 11.81 1.90
CA ARG A 383 -3.05 13.21 2.30
C ARG A 383 -2.60 13.35 3.74
N PHE A 384 -1.80 14.37 4.01
CA PHE A 384 -1.23 14.63 5.32
C PHE A 384 -2.01 15.68 6.07
N TYR A 385 -2.16 15.46 7.38
CA TYR A 385 -2.89 16.36 8.25
C TYR A 385 -2.11 16.63 9.51
N ARG A 386 -2.09 17.90 9.92
CA ARG A 386 -1.74 18.31 11.28
C ARG A 386 -3.02 18.49 12.07
N ILE A 387 -3.10 17.87 13.26
CA ILE A 387 -4.24 18.00 14.19
C ILE A 387 -3.72 18.56 15.51
N GLY A 388 -4.36 19.65 16.02
CA GLY A 388 -3.92 20.33 17.23
C GLY A 388 -5.00 21.15 17.93
#